data_b273c64a6a9f06234bffac39eca2bbbc
#
_entry.id   b273c64a6a9f06234bffac39eca2bbbc
#
_cell.length_a   1.000
_cell.length_b   1.000
_cell.length_c   1.000
_cell.angle_alpha   90.00
_cell.angle_beta   90.00
_cell.angle_gamma   90.00
#
_symmetry.space_group_name_H-M   'P 1'
#
loop_
_entity.id
_entity.type
_entity.pdbx_description
1 polymer ?
#
loop_
_entity_poly.entity_id
_entity_poly.type
_entity_poly.pdbx_seq_one_letter_code
_entity_poly.pdbx_strand_id
1 'polypeptide(L)'
;MFRFRPLSDADVASQVAHVGELEALTFGEGAVEALTRISQGDLRKALTALQVAAALNTTVSRELVYETSATAPPEALHQYLMACRDDGFHVARRRLRELLDQFGLAGTDFVNQLHRELYSADFLEERSKLALTEWMAEIDYRLVEGGGEQIQLDALTAQIVQHLRP
;
A
#
# COMPACT_ATOMS: atom_id res chain seq x y z
N MET A 1 -32.69 -3.52 9.45
CA MET A 1 -31.52 -3.22 8.61
C MET A 1 -30.32 -3.92 9.22
N PHE A 2 -29.70 -4.89 8.52
CA PHE A 2 -28.50 -5.59 8.98
C PHE A 2 -27.28 -4.81 8.54
N ARG A 3 -26.33 -4.52 9.48
CA ARG A 3 -25.05 -3.88 9.19
C ARG A 3 -23.96 -4.95 9.20
N PHE A 4 -23.33 -5.18 8.08
CA PHE A 4 -22.12 -5.99 7.99
C PHE A 4 -20.91 -5.10 8.24
N ARG A 5 -20.04 -5.55 9.14
CA ARG A 5 -18.76 -4.90 9.43
C ARG A 5 -17.64 -5.69 8.75
N PRO A 6 -16.52 -5.04 8.38
CA PRO A 6 -15.31 -5.77 8.01
C PRO A 6 -14.94 -6.80 9.07
N LEU A 7 -14.35 -7.91 8.67
CA LEU A 7 -13.82 -8.91 9.58
C LEU A 7 -12.64 -8.33 10.38
N SER A 8 -12.38 -8.87 11.56
CA SER A 8 -11.16 -8.55 12.29
C SER A 8 -9.95 -9.18 11.63
N ASP A 9 -8.76 -8.61 11.82
CA ASP A 9 -7.51 -9.16 11.30
C ASP A 9 -7.29 -10.61 11.78
N ALA A 10 -7.67 -10.92 13.01
CA ALA A 10 -7.58 -12.27 13.57
C ALA A 10 -8.50 -13.27 12.82
N ASP A 11 -9.72 -12.85 12.48
CA ASP A 11 -10.66 -13.70 11.74
C ASP A 11 -10.14 -13.95 10.31
N VAL A 12 -9.64 -12.92 9.63
CA VAL A 12 -9.05 -13.06 8.29
C VAL A 12 -7.83 -13.97 8.34
N ALA A 13 -6.91 -13.75 9.27
CA ALA A 13 -5.71 -14.57 9.41
C ALA A 13 -6.04 -16.04 9.66
N SER A 14 -7.02 -16.31 10.54
CA SER A 14 -7.48 -17.67 10.83
C SER A 14 -8.06 -18.36 9.60
N GLN A 15 -8.88 -17.66 8.81
CA GLN A 15 -9.46 -18.23 7.59
C GLN A 15 -8.44 -18.45 6.49
N VAL A 16 -7.49 -17.51 6.32
CA VAL A 16 -6.38 -17.64 5.36
C VAL A 16 -5.51 -18.85 5.71
N ALA A 17 -5.14 -19.03 6.99
CA ALA A 17 -4.36 -20.16 7.45
C ALA A 17 -5.11 -21.49 7.23
N HIS A 18 -6.41 -21.54 7.57
CA HIS A 18 -7.24 -22.73 7.37
C HIS A 18 -7.34 -23.13 5.88
N VAL A 19 -7.56 -22.16 4.98
CA VAL A 19 -7.60 -22.44 3.53
C VAL A 19 -6.21 -22.90 3.05
N GLY A 20 -5.12 -22.29 3.53
CA GLY A 20 -3.77 -22.71 3.21
C GLY A 20 -3.48 -24.17 3.58
N GLU A 21 -3.94 -24.61 4.76
CA GLU A 21 -3.84 -26.02 5.18
C GLU A 21 -4.62 -26.96 4.25
N LEU A 22 -5.84 -26.60 3.89
CA LEU A 22 -6.69 -27.42 2.98
C LEU A 22 -6.08 -27.55 1.57
N GLU A 23 -5.43 -26.49 1.10
CA GLU A 23 -4.78 -26.44 -0.22
C GLU A 23 -3.31 -26.90 -0.19
N ALA A 24 -2.84 -27.41 0.95
CA ALA A 24 -1.44 -27.85 1.17
C ALA A 24 -0.39 -26.78 0.83
N LEU A 25 -0.70 -25.52 1.12
CA LEU A 25 0.21 -24.39 0.93
C LEU A 25 1.14 -24.23 2.14
N THR A 26 2.35 -23.72 1.88
CA THR A 26 3.29 -23.33 2.92
C THR A 26 3.36 -21.80 2.97
N PHE A 27 3.24 -21.23 4.17
CA PHE A 27 3.42 -19.80 4.36
C PHE A 27 4.82 -19.47 4.84
N GLY A 28 5.47 -18.52 4.14
CA GLY A 28 6.70 -17.89 4.62
C GLY A 28 6.40 -16.90 5.76
N GLU A 29 7.46 -16.44 6.41
CA GLU A 29 7.34 -15.44 7.48
C GLU A 29 6.63 -14.17 6.99
N GLY A 30 5.63 -13.71 7.74
CA GLY A 30 4.86 -12.50 7.44
C GLY A 30 3.88 -12.62 6.29
N ALA A 31 3.69 -13.80 5.66
CA ALA A 31 2.79 -13.95 4.51
C ALA A 31 1.31 -13.83 4.91
N VAL A 32 0.91 -14.42 6.02
CA VAL A 32 -0.47 -14.35 6.53
C VAL A 32 -0.80 -12.92 6.96
N GLU A 33 0.13 -12.23 7.61
CA GLU A 33 0.02 -10.83 7.98
C GLU A 33 -0.11 -9.92 6.76
N ALA A 34 0.64 -10.18 5.69
CA ALA A 34 0.54 -9.44 4.43
C ALA A 34 -0.86 -9.63 3.80
N LEU A 35 -1.35 -10.86 3.70
CA LEU A 35 -2.70 -11.17 3.18
C LEU A 35 -3.79 -10.50 4.01
N THR A 36 -3.66 -10.52 5.33
CA THR A 36 -4.57 -9.85 6.25
C THR A 36 -4.57 -8.33 6.01
N ARG A 37 -3.39 -7.73 5.94
CA ARG A 37 -3.23 -6.29 5.75
C ARG A 37 -3.82 -5.79 4.42
N ILE A 38 -3.55 -6.47 3.31
CA ILE A 38 -4.07 -6.06 2.00
C ILE A 38 -5.58 -6.23 1.88
N SER A 39 -6.16 -7.14 2.66
CA SER A 39 -7.60 -7.43 2.65
C SER A 39 -8.46 -6.34 3.28
N GLN A 40 -7.94 -5.66 4.30
CA GLN A 40 -8.68 -4.66 5.08
C GLN A 40 -10.02 -5.19 5.63
N GLY A 41 -10.02 -6.44 6.09
CA GLY A 41 -11.22 -7.12 6.60
C GLY A 41 -12.14 -7.70 5.53
N ASP A 42 -11.76 -7.62 4.26
CA ASP A 42 -12.46 -8.31 3.16
C ASP A 42 -11.81 -9.68 2.89
N LEU A 43 -12.45 -10.73 3.41
CA LEU A 43 -11.96 -12.10 3.26
C LEU A 43 -11.87 -12.54 1.79
N ARG A 44 -12.78 -12.09 0.93
CA ARG A 44 -12.73 -12.44 -0.50
C ARG A 44 -11.45 -11.88 -1.14
N LYS A 45 -11.09 -10.65 -0.80
CA LYS A 45 -9.85 -10.03 -1.26
C LYS A 45 -8.63 -10.80 -0.75
N ALA A 46 -8.61 -11.21 0.52
CA ALA A 46 -7.53 -12.02 1.08
C ALA A 46 -7.37 -13.35 0.35
N LEU A 47 -8.47 -14.09 0.16
CA LEU A 47 -8.44 -15.40 -0.50
C LEU A 47 -8.11 -15.28 -1.99
N THR A 48 -8.56 -14.24 -2.68
CA THR A 48 -8.17 -13.97 -4.07
C THR A 48 -6.67 -13.73 -4.19
N ALA A 49 -6.10 -12.91 -3.30
CA ALA A 49 -4.65 -12.67 -3.28
C ALA A 49 -3.86 -13.95 -2.95
N LEU A 50 -4.35 -14.76 -1.98
CA LEU A 50 -3.76 -16.06 -1.69
C LEU A 50 -3.78 -16.97 -2.92
N GLN A 51 -4.91 -17.05 -3.62
CA GLN A 51 -5.06 -17.88 -4.82
C GLN A 51 -4.09 -17.46 -5.94
N VAL A 52 -3.93 -16.14 -6.17
CA VAL A 52 -2.98 -15.63 -7.17
C VAL A 52 -1.54 -15.97 -6.80
N ALA A 53 -1.15 -15.73 -5.55
CA ALA A 53 0.19 -16.07 -5.06
C ALA A 53 0.46 -17.58 -5.14
N ALA A 54 -0.51 -18.42 -4.72
CA ALA A 54 -0.40 -19.88 -4.74
C ALA A 54 -0.31 -20.46 -6.17
N ALA A 55 -0.92 -19.80 -7.16
CA ALA A 55 -0.80 -20.20 -8.57
C ALA A 55 0.62 -20.03 -9.12
N LEU A 56 1.43 -19.15 -8.53
CA LEU A 56 2.83 -18.94 -8.91
C LEU A 56 3.78 -19.82 -8.10
N ASN A 57 3.50 -20.01 -6.81
CA ASN A 57 4.34 -20.82 -5.93
C ASN A 57 3.52 -21.40 -4.77
N THR A 58 3.68 -22.70 -4.49
CA THR A 58 3.06 -23.37 -3.34
C THR A 58 3.60 -22.87 -1.99
N THR A 59 4.78 -22.25 -1.98
CA THR A 59 5.31 -21.52 -0.83
C THR A 59 4.96 -20.03 -1.02
N VAL A 60 3.96 -19.56 -0.30
CA VAL A 60 3.49 -18.18 -0.35
C VAL A 60 4.38 -17.34 0.56
N SER A 61 5.24 -16.50 -0.01
CA SER A 61 6.05 -15.54 0.75
C SER A 61 5.34 -14.19 0.88
N ARG A 62 5.80 -13.39 1.84
CA ARG A 62 5.34 -12.01 2.05
C ARG A 62 5.54 -11.15 0.79
N GLU A 63 6.70 -11.24 0.17
CA GLU A 63 7.08 -10.51 -1.04
C GLU A 63 6.14 -10.87 -2.19
N LEU A 64 5.91 -12.16 -2.41
CA LEU A 64 5.01 -12.66 -3.45
C LEU A 64 3.59 -12.11 -3.29
N VAL A 65 3.09 -12.03 -2.06
CA VAL A 65 1.77 -11.45 -1.77
C VAL A 65 1.71 -9.98 -2.20
N TYR A 66 2.70 -9.16 -1.86
CA TYR A 66 2.73 -7.74 -2.25
C TYR A 66 2.88 -7.56 -3.76
N GLU A 67 3.79 -8.28 -4.41
CA GLU A 67 4.02 -8.21 -5.85
C GLU A 67 2.79 -8.61 -6.67
N THR A 68 2.03 -9.60 -6.20
CA THR A 68 0.85 -10.10 -6.93
C THR A 68 -0.44 -9.35 -6.64
N SER A 69 -0.47 -8.51 -5.62
CA SER A 69 -1.69 -7.81 -5.18
C SER A 69 -1.73 -6.32 -5.50
N ALA A 70 -0.83 -5.82 -6.36
CA ALA A 70 -0.68 -4.40 -6.64
C ALA A 70 -0.67 -3.55 -5.36
N THR A 71 0.14 -3.96 -4.38
CA THR A 71 0.22 -3.33 -3.07
C THR A 71 1.67 -3.22 -2.66
N ALA A 72 2.12 -2.02 -2.26
CA ALA A 72 3.44 -1.83 -1.71
C ALA A 72 3.48 -2.21 -0.22
N PRO A 73 4.56 -2.85 0.26
CA PRO A 73 4.73 -3.05 1.69
C PRO A 73 4.91 -1.71 2.41
N PRO A 74 4.47 -1.59 3.67
CA PRO A 74 4.56 -0.35 4.45
C PRO A 74 5.96 0.25 4.49
N GLU A 75 6.97 -0.61 4.60
CA GLU A 75 8.37 -0.20 4.67
C GLU A 75 8.83 0.52 3.41
N ALA A 76 8.34 0.12 2.25
CA ALA A 76 8.68 0.76 0.98
C ALA A 76 8.04 2.15 0.86
N LEU A 77 6.79 2.31 1.32
CA LEU A 77 6.13 3.62 1.41
C LEU A 77 6.82 4.53 2.45
N HIS A 78 7.22 3.96 3.59
CA HIS A 78 8.00 4.68 4.59
C HIS A 78 9.34 5.17 4.03
N GLN A 79 10.08 4.31 3.32
CA GLN A 79 11.34 4.69 2.67
C GLN A 79 11.13 5.80 1.62
N TYR A 80 10.02 5.78 0.89
CA TYR A 80 9.66 6.87 -0.02
C TYR A 80 9.45 8.19 0.73
N LEU A 81 8.70 8.20 1.84
CA LEU A 81 8.50 9.39 2.67
C LEU A 81 9.82 9.91 3.26
N MET A 82 10.69 9.01 3.70
CA MET A 82 12.02 9.37 4.19
C MET A 82 12.87 10.02 3.08
N ALA A 83 12.83 9.46 1.86
CA ALA A 83 13.52 10.06 0.72
C ALA A 83 12.98 11.47 0.38
N CYS A 84 11.67 11.69 0.52
CA CYS A 84 11.08 13.03 0.38
C CYS A 84 11.64 14.01 1.40
N ARG A 85 11.80 13.59 2.67
CA ARG A 85 12.33 14.41 3.75
C ARG A 85 13.82 14.69 3.61
N ASP A 86 14.60 13.65 3.41
CA ASP A 86 16.06 13.68 3.58
C ASP A 86 16.81 13.92 2.26
N ASP A 87 16.39 13.29 1.17
CA ASP A 87 17.13 13.25 -0.09
C ASP A 87 16.60 14.24 -1.14
N GLY A 88 15.35 14.67 -1.02
CA GLY A 88 14.70 15.66 -1.90
C GLY A 88 14.07 15.08 -3.16
N PHE A 89 13.51 16.00 -3.95
CA PHE A 89 12.58 15.69 -5.03
C PHE A 89 13.11 14.68 -6.07
N HIS A 90 14.33 14.81 -6.53
CA HIS A 90 14.85 13.94 -7.59
C HIS A 90 15.01 12.48 -7.13
N VAL A 91 15.44 12.29 -5.89
CA VAL A 91 15.58 10.95 -5.29
C VAL A 91 14.21 10.37 -4.99
N ALA A 92 13.33 11.13 -4.34
CA ALA A 92 11.97 10.73 -4.03
C ALA A 92 11.19 10.35 -5.30
N ARG A 93 11.29 11.15 -6.37
CA ARG A 93 10.66 10.87 -7.66
C ARG A 93 11.15 9.56 -8.29
N ARG A 94 12.43 9.24 -8.18
CA ARG A 94 12.98 7.97 -8.64
C ARG A 94 12.43 6.81 -7.81
N ARG A 95 12.40 6.93 -6.47
CA ARG A 95 11.81 5.95 -5.56
C ARG A 95 10.33 5.69 -5.86
N LEU A 96 9.58 6.75 -6.15
CA LEU A 96 8.17 6.61 -6.57
C LEU A 96 8.05 5.72 -7.80
N ARG A 97 8.84 5.95 -8.84
CA ARG A 97 8.81 5.14 -10.06
C ARG A 97 9.18 3.68 -9.79
N GLU A 98 10.24 3.46 -9.01
CA GLU A 98 10.65 2.12 -8.59
C GLU A 98 9.51 1.38 -7.88
N LEU A 99 8.75 2.07 -7.01
CA LEU A 99 7.58 1.52 -6.33
C LEU A 99 6.44 1.16 -7.30
N LEU A 100 6.09 2.10 -8.19
CA LEU A 100 5.01 1.87 -9.16
C LEU A 100 5.34 0.69 -10.08
N ASP A 101 6.58 0.64 -10.58
CA ASP A 101 7.03 -0.42 -11.49
C ASP A 101 7.15 -1.77 -10.78
N GLN A 102 7.75 -1.81 -9.58
CA GLN A 102 8.00 -3.04 -8.84
C GLN A 102 6.70 -3.74 -8.41
N PHE A 103 5.71 -2.97 -7.93
CA PHE A 103 4.47 -3.53 -7.39
C PHE A 103 3.28 -3.40 -8.36
N GLY A 104 3.47 -2.88 -9.57
CA GLY A 104 2.40 -2.71 -10.55
C GLY A 104 1.29 -1.77 -10.04
N LEU A 105 1.66 -0.71 -9.29
CA LEU A 105 0.71 0.21 -8.68
C LEU A 105 0.18 1.22 -9.69
N ALA A 106 -1.15 1.37 -9.77
CA ALA A 106 -1.75 2.55 -10.36
C ALA A 106 -1.59 3.77 -9.43
N GLY A 107 -1.57 4.96 -10.00
CA GLY A 107 -1.38 6.19 -9.22
C GLY A 107 -2.42 6.41 -8.13
N THR A 108 -3.69 6.06 -8.39
CA THR A 108 -4.76 6.10 -7.39
C THR A 108 -4.52 5.13 -6.24
N ASP A 109 -4.06 3.92 -6.53
CA ASP A 109 -3.74 2.92 -5.49
C ASP A 109 -2.56 3.38 -4.64
N PHE A 110 -1.53 3.97 -5.27
CA PHE A 110 -0.40 4.57 -4.57
C PHE A 110 -0.85 5.67 -3.60
N VAL A 111 -1.66 6.64 -4.06
CA VAL A 111 -2.16 7.73 -3.21
C VAL A 111 -2.96 7.18 -2.03
N ASN A 112 -3.86 6.23 -2.28
CA ASN A 112 -4.65 5.59 -1.23
C ASN A 112 -3.81 4.82 -0.20
N GLN A 113 -2.76 4.12 -0.64
CA GLN A 113 -1.84 3.41 0.25
C GLN A 113 -0.97 4.39 1.04
N LEU A 114 -0.43 5.40 0.38
CA LEU A 114 0.39 6.43 1.02
C LEU A 114 -0.40 7.23 2.07
N HIS A 115 -1.69 7.54 1.80
CA HIS A 115 -2.55 8.21 2.75
C HIS A 115 -2.69 7.42 4.07
N ARG A 116 -2.82 6.09 3.99
CA ARG A 116 -2.87 5.25 5.21
C ARG A 116 -1.56 5.27 5.99
N GLU A 117 -0.43 5.19 5.28
CA GLU A 117 0.90 5.19 5.91
C GLU A 117 1.28 6.57 6.48
N LEU A 118 0.73 7.66 5.93
CA LEU A 118 0.98 9.01 6.43
C LEU A 118 0.63 9.16 7.91
N TYR A 119 -0.47 8.54 8.35
CA TYR A 119 -0.91 8.65 9.75
C TYR A 119 -0.10 7.79 10.71
N SER A 120 0.47 6.67 10.24
CA SER A 120 1.35 5.80 11.02
C SER A 120 2.81 6.29 11.06
N ALA A 121 3.16 7.31 10.29
CA ALA A 121 4.51 7.87 10.27
C ALA A 121 4.74 8.80 11.46
N ASP A 122 5.38 8.29 12.51
CA ASP A 122 5.63 9.03 13.77
C ASP A 122 6.61 10.22 13.60
N PHE A 123 7.42 10.19 12.54
CA PHE A 123 8.36 11.28 12.23
C PHE A 123 7.71 12.51 11.57
N LEU A 124 6.41 12.43 11.26
CA LEU A 124 5.67 13.53 10.64
C LEU A 124 4.90 14.33 11.68
N GLU A 125 5.06 15.65 11.62
CA GLU A 125 4.28 16.58 12.42
C GLU A 125 2.81 16.57 11.95
N GLU A 126 1.88 16.76 12.89
CA GLU A 126 0.45 16.79 12.61
C GLU A 126 0.09 17.83 11.54
N ARG A 127 0.72 19.02 11.58
CA ARG A 127 0.53 20.06 10.56
C ARG A 127 0.88 19.58 9.15
N SER A 128 1.96 18.82 9.01
CA SER A 128 2.36 18.25 7.72
C SER A 128 1.36 17.18 7.27
N LYS A 129 0.91 16.32 8.18
CA LYS A 129 -0.13 15.31 7.88
C LYS A 129 -1.41 15.93 7.36
N LEU A 130 -1.88 17.03 7.98
CA LEU A 130 -3.07 17.76 7.57
C LEU A 130 -2.91 18.34 6.16
N ALA A 131 -1.84 19.09 5.91
CA ALA A 131 -1.58 19.71 4.61
C ALA A 131 -1.43 18.64 3.49
N LEU A 132 -0.73 17.54 3.76
CA LEU A 132 -0.55 16.46 2.80
C LEU A 132 -1.87 15.72 2.51
N THR A 133 -2.77 15.61 3.50
CA THR A 133 -4.09 15.02 3.28
C THR A 133 -4.91 15.82 2.28
N GLU A 134 -4.89 17.17 2.35
CA GLU A 134 -5.55 18.04 1.39
C GLU A 134 -5.00 17.84 -0.03
N TRP A 135 -3.66 17.79 -0.17
CA TRP A 135 -3.03 17.55 -1.45
C TRP A 135 -3.32 16.15 -2.02
N MET A 136 -3.32 15.12 -1.17
CA MET A 136 -3.68 13.77 -1.59
C MET A 136 -5.10 13.69 -2.11
N ALA A 137 -6.05 14.33 -1.44
CA ALA A 137 -7.44 14.37 -1.89
C ALA A 137 -7.58 15.05 -3.27
N GLU A 138 -6.87 16.17 -3.48
CA GLU A 138 -6.88 16.88 -4.76
C GLU A 138 -6.23 16.07 -5.89
N ILE A 139 -5.12 15.39 -5.60
CA ILE A 139 -4.42 14.54 -6.58
C ILE A 139 -5.26 13.30 -6.92
N ASP A 140 -5.87 12.65 -5.93
CA ASP A 140 -6.76 11.50 -6.14
C ASP A 140 -7.92 11.89 -7.06
N TYR A 141 -8.59 13.02 -6.78
CA TYR A 141 -9.65 13.56 -7.62
C TYR A 141 -9.18 13.78 -9.06
N ARG A 142 -8.02 14.42 -9.26
CA ARG A 142 -7.48 14.68 -10.60
C ARG A 142 -7.11 13.41 -11.35
N LEU A 143 -6.60 12.39 -10.65
CA LEU A 143 -6.31 11.09 -11.25
C LEU A 143 -7.58 10.39 -11.72
N VAL A 144 -8.63 10.41 -10.91
CA VAL A 144 -9.94 9.84 -11.27
C VAL A 144 -10.58 10.57 -12.46
N GLU A 145 -10.44 11.90 -12.54
CA GLU A 145 -10.91 12.72 -13.66
C GLU A 145 -10.06 12.59 -14.95
N GLY A 146 -9.04 11.71 -14.95
CA GLY A 146 -8.21 11.44 -16.12
C GLY A 146 -7.00 12.35 -16.26
N GLY A 147 -6.59 13.02 -15.21
CA GLY A 147 -5.32 13.76 -15.16
C GLY A 147 -4.12 12.86 -15.41
N GLY A 148 -3.10 13.35 -16.12
CA GLY A 148 -1.91 12.57 -16.43
C GLY A 148 -1.21 12.06 -15.17
N GLU A 149 -1.22 10.74 -14.98
CA GLU A 149 -0.77 10.07 -13.76
C GLU A 149 0.61 10.54 -13.30
N GLN A 150 1.60 10.50 -14.19
CA GLN A 150 2.96 10.89 -13.85
C GLN A 150 3.07 12.33 -13.37
N ILE A 151 2.32 13.27 -14.00
CA ILE A 151 2.35 14.69 -13.64
C ILE A 151 1.73 14.89 -12.25
N GLN A 152 0.62 14.21 -11.98
CA GLN A 152 -0.08 14.33 -10.70
C GLN A 152 0.77 13.75 -9.55
N LEU A 153 1.40 12.61 -9.76
CA LEU A 153 2.27 11.98 -8.76
C LEU A 153 3.58 12.75 -8.56
N ASP A 154 4.17 13.32 -9.61
CA ASP A 154 5.31 14.22 -9.49
C ASP A 154 4.92 15.49 -8.70
N ALA A 155 3.73 16.05 -8.93
CA ALA A 155 3.23 17.19 -8.17
C ALA A 155 3.01 16.84 -6.69
N LEU A 156 2.42 15.68 -6.40
CA LEU A 156 2.28 15.19 -5.02
C LEU A 156 3.65 15.04 -4.34
N THR A 157 4.62 14.42 -5.03
CA THR A 157 6.00 14.27 -4.51
C THR A 157 6.63 15.62 -4.18
N ALA A 158 6.44 16.63 -5.04
CA ALA A 158 6.95 17.98 -4.79
C ALA A 158 6.31 18.61 -3.54
N GLN A 159 5.00 18.44 -3.34
CA GLN A 159 4.31 18.92 -2.14
C GLN A 159 4.80 18.21 -0.87
N ILE A 160 4.98 16.88 -0.93
CA ILE A 160 5.52 16.12 0.20
C ILE A 160 6.91 16.64 0.58
N VAL A 161 7.81 16.83 -0.40
CA VAL A 161 9.14 17.36 -0.16
C VAL A 161 9.11 18.75 0.46
N GLN A 162 8.22 19.65 0.00
CA GLN A 162 8.09 21.00 0.54
C GLN A 162 7.59 21.01 1.99
N HIS A 163 6.73 20.06 2.38
CA HIS A 163 6.16 20.01 3.72
C HIS A 163 6.99 19.18 4.71
N LEU A 164 7.87 18.32 4.23
CA LEU A 164 8.72 17.49 5.10
C LEU A 164 10.13 18.03 5.31
N ARG A 165 10.59 18.88 4.42
CA ARG A 165 11.90 19.54 4.61
C ARG A 165 11.77 20.68 5.62
N PRO A 166 12.70 20.78 6.56
CA PRO A 166 12.75 21.89 7.52
C PRO A 166 13.00 23.22 6.83
#